data_5196d0b8a75488a1a57aa1a744fe93dc
#
_entry.id   5196d0b8a75488a1a57aa1a744fe93dc
#
_cell.length_a   1.000
_cell.length_b   1.000
_cell.length_c   1.000
_cell.angle_alpha   90.00
_cell.angle_beta   90.00
_cell.angle_gamma   90.00
#
_symmetry.space_group_name_H-M   'P 1'
#
loop_
_entity.id
_entity.type
_entity.pdbx_description
1 polymer ?
#
loop_
_entity_poly.entity_id
_entity_poly.type
_entity_poly.pdbx_seq_one_letter_code
_entity_poly.pdbx_strand_id
1 'polypeptide(L)'
;MKQIALFVLAAVTVFVPPSLMRANPTPAERVADIQMALQAAKLDGWLFYDFRGSDPLAPRILMLGEHAAGSRRWFYYIPASGEPTKIVHSIERYKLDDLPGKRLIYRGWEEQHSHLRETLSSVAAGVSPAKELREAADTAASTVKKKQKHIAMQYSPMNDIPYMSRVDAGTIELVRSFGVEIITSAELVQRFEAVWTPAQKASHIEASDKLHRIILGAFAEIARDIRAEKPVTEYDIQQFIARRLEEEGMGRENGIVAVNANTANPHYAPTREVTLPIKRGDFVLLDIVGKLRQPGAVYTDQTWTGYVGETVPEEFTRIFNIVREARDAATEFVRTNVRAGKAIRGAEVDDVSRGVIKRAGYGEQFTHRTGHSIGEEVHGNGVNIDNFETRDSRRLTPGICFSIEPGIYLEGKFGVRSEIDVYVADKDIEVTGQPIQTAIVPILKAP
;
A
#
# COMPACT_ATOMS: atom_id res chain seq x y z
N MET A 1 5.21 19.10 40.91
CA MET A 1 6.05 18.60 39.84
C MET A 1 5.94 17.08 39.83
N LYS A 2 5.11 16.50 38.95
CA LYS A 2 4.98 15.05 38.80
C LYS A 2 5.83 14.65 37.59
N GLN A 3 6.88 13.87 37.84
CA GLN A 3 7.69 13.28 36.79
C GLN A 3 6.87 12.19 36.07
N ILE A 4 6.62 12.39 34.78
CA ILE A 4 6.08 11.36 33.91
C ILE A 4 7.28 10.54 33.41
N ALA A 5 7.40 9.32 33.90
CA ALA A 5 8.40 8.37 33.43
C ALA A 5 7.97 7.84 32.07
N LEU A 6 8.70 8.25 31.02
CA LEU A 6 8.56 7.75 29.67
C LEU A 6 9.24 6.37 29.59
N PHE A 7 8.48 5.27 29.63
CA PHE A 7 8.99 3.94 29.35
C PHE A 7 9.16 3.78 27.83
N VAL A 8 10.37 3.97 27.35
CA VAL A 8 10.77 3.58 25.99
C VAL A 8 10.92 2.06 25.98
N LEU A 9 9.91 1.36 25.47
CA LEU A 9 9.98 -0.07 25.25
C LEU A 9 10.82 -0.31 23.98
N ALA A 10 12.10 -0.63 24.13
CA ALA A 10 12.96 -1.07 23.04
C ALA A 10 12.49 -2.44 22.56
N ALA A 11 11.67 -2.49 21.51
CA ALA A 11 11.31 -3.72 20.83
C ALA A 11 12.51 -4.22 20.03
N VAL A 12 13.19 -5.24 20.53
CA VAL A 12 14.15 -6.03 19.73
C VAL A 12 13.33 -6.82 18.72
N THR A 13 13.24 -6.31 17.51
CA THR A 13 12.60 -6.99 16.38
C THR A 13 13.60 -8.00 15.82
N VAL A 14 13.36 -9.29 16.02
CA VAL A 14 14.05 -10.33 15.26
C VAL A 14 13.54 -10.24 13.82
N PHE A 15 14.37 -9.72 12.95
CA PHE A 15 14.10 -9.59 11.52
C PHE A 15 14.18 -10.98 10.89
N VAL A 16 13.05 -11.55 10.47
CA VAL A 16 13.04 -12.75 9.61
C VAL A 16 13.16 -12.25 8.18
N PRO A 17 14.25 -12.58 7.46
CA PRO A 17 14.50 -12.03 6.14
C PRO A 17 13.41 -12.43 5.13
N PRO A 18 13.08 -11.57 4.15
CA PRO A 18 12.08 -11.82 3.10
C PRO A 18 12.38 -13.07 2.25
N SER A 19 13.64 -13.52 2.20
CA SER A 19 14.10 -14.71 1.47
C SER A 19 13.44 -16.02 1.89
N LEU A 20 12.60 -16.02 2.93
CA LEU A 20 11.82 -17.17 3.40
C LEU A 20 10.37 -17.20 2.88
N MET A 21 9.91 -16.18 2.12
CA MET A 21 8.57 -16.26 1.51
C MET A 21 8.61 -17.23 0.33
N ARG A 22 7.81 -18.28 0.41
CA ARG A 22 7.65 -19.27 -0.65
C ARG A 22 6.88 -18.66 -1.82
N ALA A 23 7.31 -18.92 -3.05
CA ALA A 23 6.70 -18.34 -4.24
C ALA A 23 5.20 -18.72 -4.40
N ASN A 24 4.84 -19.98 -4.04
CA ASN A 24 3.47 -20.49 -4.09
C ASN A 24 3.25 -21.44 -2.92
N PRO A 25 3.03 -20.94 -1.69
CA PRO A 25 2.79 -21.79 -0.54
C PRO A 25 1.42 -22.47 -0.63
N THR A 26 1.31 -23.67 -0.09
CA THR A 26 0.02 -24.26 0.21
C THR A 26 -0.68 -23.50 1.34
N PRO A 27 -2.02 -23.60 1.52
CA PRO A 27 -2.70 -22.97 2.65
C PRO A 27 -2.11 -23.35 4.02
N ALA A 28 -1.67 -24.60 4.20
CA ALA A 28 -1.02 -25.02 5.44
C ALA A 28 0.35 -24.37 5.65
N GLU A 29 1.14 -24.24 4.61
CA GLU A 29 2.43 -23.52 4.65
C GLU A 29 2.24 -22.04 4.90
N ARG A 30 1.21 -21.41 4.29
CA ARG A 30 0.85 -20.02 4.55
C ARG A 30 0.49 -19.80 6.04
N VAL A 31 -0.27 -20.70 6.64
CA VAL A 31 -0.59 -20.63 8.07
C VAL A 31 0.68 -20.76 8.92
N ALA A 32 1.60 -21.63 8.57
CA ALA A 32 2.89 -21.76 9.28
C ALA A 32 3.72 -20.46 9.16
N ASP A 33 3.75 -19.83 7.99
CA ASP A 33 4.44 -18.56 7.78
C ASP A 33 3.80 -17.43 8.63
N ILE A 34 2.47 -17.41 8.74
CA ILE A 34 1.73 -16.47 9.60
C ILE A 34 2.10 -16.71 11.07
N GLN A 35 2.14 -17.96 11.53
CA GLN A 35 2.51 -18.29 12.90
C GLN A 35 3.94 -17.84 13.22
N MET A 36 4.90 -18.04 12.33
CA MET A 36 6.26 -17.51 12.49
C MET A 36 6.27 -15.97 12.58
N ALA A 37 5.48 -15.29 11.76
CA ALA A 37 5.36 -13.84 11.82
C ALA A 37 4.75 -13.34 13.14
N LEU A 38 3.73 -14.02 13.66
CA LEU A 38 3.11 -13.72 14.95
C LEU A 38 4.09 -13.88 16.10
N GLN A 39 4.87 -14.97 16.12
CA GLN A 39 5.92 -15.19 17.12
C GLN A 39 6.98 -14.09 17.10
N ALA A 40 7.46 -13.72 15.89
CA ALA A 40 8.43 -12.64 15.72
C ALA A 40 7.87 -11.29 16.20
N ALA A 41 6.57 -11.03 15.96
CA ALA A 41 5.87 -9.83 16.40
C ALA A 41 5.44 -9.88 17.89
N LYS A 42 5.63 -11.01 18.59
CA LYS A 42 5.18 -11.24 19.97
C LYS A 42 3.66 -11.05 20.14
N LEU A 43 2.90 -11.47 19.14
CA LEU A 43 1.45 -11.52 19.17
C LEU A 43 0.96 -12.93 19.49
N ASP A 44 -0.16 -13.04 20.18
CA ASP A 44 -0.71 -14.34 20.57
C ASP A 44 -1.53 -14.99 19.46
N GLY A 45 -2.00 -14.21 18.47
CA GLY A 45 -2.70 -14.71 17.31
C GLY A 45 -3.18 -13.62 16.37
N TRP A 46 -3.74 -14.06 15.24
CA TRP A 46 -4.41 -13.21 14.25
C TRP A 46 -5.83 -13.70 14.03
N LEU A 47 -6.83 -12.85 14.26
CA LEU A 47 -8.23 -13.13 14.00
C LEU A 47 -8.64 -12.46 12.70
N PHE A 48 -8.81 -13.25 11.66
CA PHE A 48 -9.44 -12.83 10.41
C PHE A 48 -10.96 -12.85 10.56
N TYR A 49 -11.61 -11.90 9.91
CA TYR A 49 -13.06 -11.75 9.89
C TYR A 49 -13.52 -11.26 8.54
N ASP A 50 -14.63 -11.78 8.05
CA ASP A 50 -15.30 -11.19 6.92
C ASP A 50 -16.83 -11.33 7.03
N PHE A 51 -17.52 -10.36 6.50
CA PHE A 51 -18.96 -10.35 6.28
C PHE A 51 -19.28 -9.71 4.95
N ARG A 52 -19.74 -10.49 3.98
CA ARG A 52 -20.12 -10.03 2.62
C ARG A 52 -18.98 -9.36 1.85
N GLY A 53 -17.75 -9.78 2.04
CA GLY A 53 -16.59 -9.22 1.36
C GLY A 53 -16.13 -7.86 1.95
N SER A 54 -16.42 -7.61 3.23
CA SER A 54 -15.96 -6.38 3.91
C SER A 54 -14.44 -6.31 4.06
N ASP A 55 -13.76 -7.45 4.07
CA ASP A 55 -12.31 -7.54 4.12
C ASP A 55 -11.73 -8.19 2.85
N PRO A 56 -11.31 -7.41 1.85
CA PRO A 56 -10.69 -7.94 0.64
C PRO A 56 -9.27 -8.48 0.86
N LEU A 57 -8.63 -8.18 2.01
CA LEU A 57 -7.28 -8.61 2.32
C LEU A 57 -7.24 -10.03 2.87
N ALA A 58 -8.21 -10.42 3.70
CA ALA A 58 -8.26 -11.73 4.33
C ALA A 58 -8.23 -12.89 3.31
N PRO A 59 -9.05 -12.89 2.24
CA PRO A 59 -9.00 -13.93 1.21
C PRO A 59 -7.65 -14.02 0.51
N ARG A 60 -7.00 -12.91 0.22
CA ARG A 60 -5.70 -12.86 -0.46
C ARG A 60 -4.59 -13.40 0.43
N ILE A 61 -4.52 -12.92 1.68
CA ILE A 61 -3.53 -13.38 2.66
C ILE A 61 -3.67 -14.88 2.93
N LEU A 62 -4.92 -15.36 3.06
CA LEU A 62 -5.25 -16.75 3.34
C LEU A 62 -5.29 -17.64 2.08
N MET A 63 -5.16 -17.05 0.88
CA MET A 63 -5.20 -17.77 -0.40
C MET A 63 -6.50 -18.53 -0.64
N LEU A 64 -7.65 -17.94 -0.30
CA LEU A 64 -8.97 -18.59 -0.35
C LEU A 64 -9.56 -18.72 -1.78
N GLY A 65 -8.94 -18.15 -2.80
CA GLY A 65 -9.45 -18.18 -4.17
C GLY A 65 -10.84 -17.53 -4.31
N GLU A 66 -11.57 -17.90 -5.37
CA GLU A 66 -12.90 -17.35 -5.70
C GLU A 66 -14.00 -17.71 -4.69
N HIS A 67 -13.80 -18.72 -3.83
CA HIS A 67 -14.76 -19.16 -2.82
C HIS A 67 -14.82 -18.25 -1.58
N ALA A 68 -14.06 -17.17 -1.57
CA ALA A 68 -14.02 -16.23 -0.46
C ALA A 68 -15.35 -15.48 -0.23
N ALA A 69 -16.14 -15.21 -1.28
CA ALA A 69 -17.42 -14.51 -1.17
C ALA A 69 -18.48 -15.31 -0.42
N GLY A 70 -19.21 -14.70 0.50
CA GLY A 70 -20.26 -15.32 1.29
C GLY A 70 -21.23 -14.31 1.88
N SER A 71 -22.35 -14.81 2.36
CA SER A 71 -23.43 -13.97 2.91
C SER A 71 -23.50 -14.00 4.43
N ARG A 72 -22.67 -14.83 5.06
CA ARG A 72 -22.62 -15.02 6.51
C ARG A 72 -21.25 -14.66 7.05
N ARG A 73 -21.22 -14.21 8.32
CA ARG A 73 -19.94 -13.92 9.01
C ARG A 73 -19.15 -15.21 9.17
N TRP A 74 -17.84 -15.11 8.91
CA TRP A 74 -16.89 -16.14 9.28
C TRP A 74 -15.72 -15.53 10.03
N PHE A 75 -15.08 -16.35 10.86
CA PHE A 75 -13.87 -16.01 11.57
C PHE A 75 -12.85 -17.13 11.39
N TYR A 76 -11.59 -16.73 11.25
CA TYR A 76 -10.49 -17.67 11.23
C TYR A 76 -9.41 -17.18 12.17
N TYR A 77 -9.21 -17.91 13.26
CA TYR A 77 -8.20 -17.59 14.25
C TYR A 77 -6.96 -18.43 14.03
N ILE A 78 -5.81 -17.79 13.81
CA ILE A 78 -4.50 -18.41 13.72
C ILE A 78 -3.74 -18.03 15.01
N PRO A 79 -3.55 -18.96 15.96
CA PRO A 79 -2.71 -18.71 17.13
C PRO A 79 -1.24 -18.67 16.73
N ALA A 80 -0.39 -17.98 17.51
CA ALA A 80 1.06 -17.97 17.30
C ALA A 80 1.69 -19.37 17.38
N SER A 81 1.03 -20.30 18.08
CA SER A 81 1.38 -21.72 18.13
C SER A 81 0.14 -22.57 18.37
N GLY A 82 0.11 -23.77 17.81
CA GLY A 82 -1.03 -24.69 17.92
C GLY A 82 -1.97 -24.66 16.71
N GLU A 83 -3.08 -25.35 16.85
CA GLU A 83 -4.04 -25.56 15.75
C GLU A 83 -4.93 -24.33 15.55
N PRO A 84 -5.09 -23.83 14.29
CA PRO A 84 -6.07 -22.79 13.96
C PRO A 84 -7.52 -23.20 14.21
N THR A 85 -8.41 -22.21 14.28
CA THR A 85 -9.85 -22.43 14.48
C THR A 85 -10.68 -21.68 13.44
N LYS A 86 -11.53 -22.41 12.73
CA LYS A 86 -12.53 -21.89 11.77
C LYS A 86 -13.87 -21.78 12.49
N ILE A 87 -14.51 -20.62 12.46
CA ILE A 87 -15.86 -20.39 13.00
C ILE A 87 -16.74 -19.98 11.83
N VAL A 88 -17.64 -20.87 11.39
CA VAL A 88 -18.42 -20.71 10.18
C VAL A 88 -19.91 -20.95 10.44
N HIS A 89 -20.78 -20.28 9.68
CA HIS A 89 -22.21 -20.49 9.77
C HIS A 89 -22.65 -21.82 9.14
N SER A 90 -23.66 -22.47 9.69
CA SER A 90 -24.17 -23.78 9.25
C SER A 90 -24.59 -23.84 7.76
N ILE A 91 -25.05 -22.71 7.19
CA ILE A 91 -25.42 -22.60 5.77
C ILE A 91 -24.17 -22.57 4.88
N GLU A 92 -23.06 -22.00 5.35
CA GLU A 92 -21.80 -21.86 4.62
C GLU A 92 -20.66 -22.65 5.31
N ARG A 93 -20.98 -23.84 5.82
CA ARG A 93 -20.11 -24.66 6.66
C ARG A 93 -18.78 -25.07 6.01
N TYR A 94 -18.71 -25.08 4.70
CA TYR A 94 -17.54 -25.51 3.93
C TYR A 94 -16.63 -24.37 3.49
N LYS A 95 -16.98 -23.13 3.84
CA LYS A 95 -16.32 -21.92 3.31
C LYS A 95 -14.80 -21.85 3.52
N LEU A 96 -14.29 -22.37 4.60
CA LEU A 96 -12.86 -22.35 4.93
C LEU A 96 -12.24 -23.75 4.87
N ASP A 97 -12.74 -24.64 4.02
CA ASP A 97 -12.31 -26.06 4.01
C ASP A 97 -10.86 -26.25 3.58
N ASP A 98 -10.37 -25.43 2.67
CA ASP A 98 -8.98 -25.46 2.18
C ASP A 98 -7.95 -25.06 3.26
N LEU A 99 -8.41 -24.40 4.33
CA LEU A 99 -7.54 -24.00 5.44
C LEU A 99 -7.39 -25.11 6.48
N PRO A 100 -6.24 -25.25 7.13
CA PRO A 100 -6.07 -26.17 8.26
C PRO A 100 -6.84 -25.72 9.52
N GLY A 101 -7.04 -26.63 10.46
CA GLY A 101 -7.58 -26.34 11.77
C GLY A 101 -8.97 -26.89 12.06
N LYS A 102 -9.36 -26.85 13.34
CA LYS A 102 -10.68 -27.32 13.77
C LYS A 102 -11.79 -26.42 13.30
N ARG A 103 -12.97 -27.00 13.04
CA ARG A 103 -14.16 -26.27 12.62
C ARG A 103 -15.17 -26.19 13.74
N LEU A 104 -15.66 -24.99 14.05
CA LEU A 104 -16.79 -24.71 14.92
C LEU A 104 -17.92 -24.15 14.06
N ILE A 105 -19.09 -24.82 14.10
CA ILE A 105 -20.26 -24.44 13.28
C ILE A 105 -21.25 -23.74 14.20
N TYR A 106 -21.72 -22.55 13.81
CA TYR A 106 -22.76 -21.83 14.53
C TYR A 106 -24.02 -21.67 13.69
N ARG A 107 -25.18 -21.55 14.32
CA ARG A 107 -26.49 -21.27 13.72
C ARG A 107 -26.99 -19.88 14.08
N GLY A 108 -26.82 -19.49 15.34
CA GLY A 108 -27.26 -18.22 15.88
C GLY A 108 -26.10 -17.41 16.49
N TRP A 109 -26.40 -16.16 16.83
CA TRP A 109 -25.41 -15.25 17.38
C TRP A 109 -24.86 -15.69 18.74
N GLU A 110 -25.67 -16.39 19.56
CA GLU A 110 -25.23 -16.90 20.88
C GLU A 110 -24.15 -17.98 20.73
N GLU A 111 -24.36 -18.92 19.81
CA GLU A 111 -23.35 -19.96 19.51
C GLU A 111 -22.08 -19.33 18.93
N GLN A 112 -22.21 -18.33 18.03
CA GLN A 112 -21.07 -17.60 17.48
C GLN A 112 -20.25 -16.92 18.59
N HIS A 113 -20.92 -16.20 19.51
CA HIS A 113 -20.24 -15.53 20.63
C HIS A 113 -19.59 -16.54 21.58
N SER A 114 -20.24 -17.67 21.81
CA SER A 114 -19.67 -18.76 22.64
C SER A 114 -18.40 -19.31 22.01
N HIS A 115 -18.42 -19.61 20.70
CA HIS A 115 -17.25 -20.11 19.99
C HIS A 115 -16.10 -19.10 19.92
N LEU A 116 -16.39 -17.82 19.72
CA LEU A 116 -15.37 -16.76 19.76
C LEU A 116 -14.76 -16.64 21.17
N ARG A 117 -15.57 -16.65 22.21
CA ARG A 117 -15.10 -16.60 23.59
C ARG A 117 -14.21 -17.80 23.92
N GLU A 118 -14.66 -19.03 23.59
CA GLU A 118 -13.87 -20.25 23.80
C GLU A 118 -12.51 -20.18 23.09
N THR A 119 -12.50 -19.65 21.86
CA THR A 119 -11.28 -19.58 21.03
C THR A 119 -10.30 -18.53 21.52
N LEU A 120 -10.79 -17.36 21.94
CA LEU A 120 -9.95 -16.19 22.23
C LEU A 120 -9.59 -16.06 23.73
N SER A 121 -10.49 -16.47 24.65
CA SER A 121 -10.23 -16.35 26.08
C SER A 121 -9.04 -17.20 26.52
N SER A 122 -8.30 -16.70 27.50
CA SER A 122 -7.25 -17.46 28.19
C SER A 122 -7.80 -18.37 29.30
N VAL A 123 -9.14 -18.44 29.44
CA VAL A 123 -9.80 -19.28 30.46
C VAL A 123 -10.04 -20.67 29.88
N ALA A 124 -9.66 -21.71 30.61
CA ALA A 124 -9.90 -23.09 30.21
C ALA A 124 -11.41 -23.34 30.05
N ALA A 125 -11.78 -24.05 28.96
CA ALA A 125 -13.16 -24.42 28.70
C ALA A 125 -13.77 -25.14 29.93
N GLY A 126 -14.93 -24.64 30.41
CA GLY A 126 -15.68 -25.27 31.49
C GLY A 126 -16.04 -24.42 32.70
N VAL A 127 -15.62 -23.14 32.72
CA VAL A 127 -16.02 -22.23 33.83
C VAL A 127 -17.27 -21.45 33.40
N SER A 128 -18.37 -21.67 34.13
CA SER A 128 -19.63 -20.93 33.92
C SER A 128 -19.46 -19.46 34.28
N PRO A 129 -20.06 -18.51 33.50
CA PRO A 129 -20.03 -17.05 33.79
C PRO A 129 -20.46 -16.68 35.21
N ALA A 130 -21.40 -17.47 35.81
CA ALA A 130 -21.87 -17.31 37.17
C ALA A 130 -20.79 -17.70 38.21
N LYS A 131 -19.86 -18.60 37.87
CA LYS A 131 -18.75 -19.00 38.72
C LYS A 131 -17.61 -17.99 38.68
N GLU A 132 -17.35 -17.40 37.50
CA GLU A 132 -16.37 -16.30 37.34
C GLU A 132 -16.74 -15.05 38.14
N LEU A 133 -18.02 -14.68 38.16
CA LEU A 133 -18.52 -13.55 38.95
C LEU A 133 -18.37 -13.79 40.47
N ARG A 134 -18.51 -15.04 40.94
CA ARG A 134 -18.27 -15.39 42.34
C ARG A 134 -16.78 -15.47 42.70
N GLU A 135 -15.97 -16.06 41.83
CA GLU A 135 -14.51 -16.13 42.03
C GLU A 135 -13.83 -14.76 41.92
N ALA A 136 -14.35 -13.84 41.07
CA ALA A 136 -13.87 -12.47 41.00
C ALA A 136 -14.24 -11.65 42.27
N ALA A 137 -15.36 -11.95 42.94
CA ALA A 137 -15.73 -11.31 44.19
C ALA A 137 -14.89 -11.81 45.38
N ASP A 138 -14.49 -13.09 45.35
CA ASP A 138 -13.67 -13.70 46.42
C ASP A 138 -12.16 -13.43 46.22
N THR A 139 -11.71 -13.05 45.02
CA THR A 139 -10.28 -12.87 44.67
C THR A 139 -9.83 -11.40 44.65
N ALA A 140 -10.57 -10.48 45.24
CA ALA A 140 -10.17 -9.07 45.36
C ALA A 140 -8.81 -8.84 46.11
N ALA A 141 -8.13 -9.90 46.53
CA ALA A 141 -6.86 -9.86 47.25
C ALA A 141 -5.65 -10.46 46.49
N SER A 142 -5.81 -11.00 45.27
CA SER A 142 -4.70 -11.56 44.51
C SER A 142 -4.47 -10.79 43.20
N THR A 143 -3.54 -9.85 43.22
CA THR A 143 -3.10 -9.05 42.08
C THR A 143 -2.14 -9.80 41.14
N VAL A 144 -2.48 -11.00 40.69
CA VAL A 144 -1.85 -11.57 39.51
C VAL A 144 -2.61 -11.02 38.29
N LYS A 145 -2.13 -9.93 37.72
CA LYS A 145 -2.63 -9.44 36.42
C LYS A 145 -2.46 -10.57 35.38
N LYS A 146 -3.56 -11.27 35.08
CA LYS A 146 -3.59 -12.27 34.02
C LYS A 146 -3.10 -11.59 32.75
N LYS A 147 -2.03 -12.10 32.12
CA LYS A 147 -1.47 -11.50 30.90
C LYS A 147 -2.54 -11.49 29.80
N GLN A 148 -2.99 -10.32 29.39
CA GLN A 148 -3.97 -10.13 28.34
C GLN A 148 -3.39 -10.60 27.00
N LYS A 149 -4.16 -11.38 26.21
CA LYS A 149 -3.72 -11.81 24.88
C LYS A 149 -3.76 -10.62 23.91
N HIS A 150 -2.72 -10.52 23.10
CA HIS A 150 -2.62 -9.55 22.01
C HIS A 150 -3.02 -10.23 20.70
N ILE A 151 -4.18 -9.87 20.15
CA ILE A 151 -4.76 -10.44 18.94
C ILE A 151 -4.72 -9.42 17.82
N ALA A 152 -4.04 -9.78 16.73
CA ALA A 152 -4.05 -8.94 15.53
C ALA A 152 -5.42 -9.00 14.83
N MET A 153 -5.90 -7.85 14.35
CA MET A 153 -7.06 -7.74 13.47
C MET A 153 -6.83 -6.62 12.45
N GLN A 154 -7.54 -6.65 11.32
CA GLN A 154 -7.54 -5.57 10.33
C GLN A 154 -8.29 -4.35 10.89
N TYR A 155 -7.63 -3.68 11.80
CA TYR A 155 -8.10 -2.53 12.55
C TYR A 155 -7.01 -1.46 12.60
N SER A 156 -7.36 -0.22 12.37
CA SER A 156 -6.46 0.93 12.51
C SER A 156 -6.88 1.79 13.69
N PRO A 157 -6.09 1.82 14.79
CA PRO A 157 -6.34 2.73 15.90
C PRO A 157 -6.44 4.18 15.40
N MET A 158 -7.43 4.92 15.91
CA MET A 158 -7.71 6.31 15.52
C MET A 158 -7.88 6.54 14.00
N ASN A 159 -7.98 5.46 13.22
CA ASN A 159 -8.06 5.46 11.76
C ASN A 159 -6.82 6.10 11.07
N ASP A 160 -5.66 6.02 11.69
CA ASP A 160 -4.39 6.57 11.16
C ASP A 160 -4.05 6.00 9.78
N ILE A 161 -4.39 4.71 9.53
CA ILE A 161 -4.21 4.02 8.26
C ILE A 161 -5.54 3.39 7.83
N PRO A 162 -6.46 4.15 7.20
CA PRO A 162 -7.81 3.68 6.88
C PRO A 162 -7.83 2.45 5.96
N TYR A 163 -6.82 2.26 5.13
CA TYR A 163 -6.65 1.09 4.26
C TYR A 163 -6.62 -0.24 5.02
N MET A 164 -6.22 -0.21 6.30
CA MET A 164 -6.13 -1.39 7.19
C MET A 164 -7.36 -1.56 8.09
N SER A 165 -8.32 -0.63 8.06
CA SER A 165 -9.53 -0.69 8.90
C SER A 165 -10.66 -1.39 8.15
N ARG A 166 -10.68 -2.73 8.20
CA ARG A 166 -11.62 -3.60 7.47
C ARG A 166 -12.66 -4.26 8.36
N VAL A 167 -12.37 -4.35 9.66
CA VAL A 167 -13.28 -4.91 10.66
C VAL A 167 -14.17 -3.79 11.20
N ASP A 168 -15.48 -4.01 11.23
CA ASP A 168 -16.45 -3.04 11.77
C ASP A 168 -16.30 -2.85 13.29
N ALA A 169 -16.73 -1.66 13.77
CA ALA A 169 -16.58 -1.28 15.17
C ALA A 169 -17.28 -2.26 16.12
N GLY A 170 -18.48 -2.75 15.77
CA GLY A 170 -19.22 -3.68 16.61
C GLY A 170 -18.50 -5.02 16.78
N THR A 171 -17.85 -5.51 15.73
CA THR A 171 -17.01 -6.73 15.83
C THR A 171 -15.78 -6.47 16.70
N ILE A 172 -15.15 -5.30 16.61
CA ILE A 172 -14.04 -4.90 17.48
C ILE A 172 -14.49 -4.86 18.95
N GLU A 173 -15.64 -4.25 19.24
CA GLU A 173 -16.23 -4.20 20.59
C GLU A 173 -16.51 -5.61 21.13
N LEU A 174 -17.14 -6.46 20.29
CA LEU A 174 -17.42 -7.85 20.66
C LEU A 174 -16.15 -8.61 21.03
N VAL A 175 -15.11 -8.54 20.22
CA VAL A 175 -13.84 -9.26 20.47
C VAL A 175 -13.16 -8.72 21.73
N ARG A 176 -13.14 -7.41 21.93
CA ARG A 176 -12.61 -6.80 23.17
C ARG A 176 -13.36 -7.25 24.42
N SER A 177 -14.67 -7.50 24.32
CA SER A 177 -15.49 -7.97 25.44
C SER A 177 -15.08 -9.35 25.99
N PHE A 178 -14.28 -10.11 25.23
CA PHE A 178 -13.71 -11.39 25.66
C PHE A 178 -12.40 -11.24 26.45
N GLY A 179 -12.00 -10.00 26.79
CA GLY A 179 -10.83 -9.73 27.62
C GLY A 179 -9.49 -9.80 26.89
N VAL A 180 -9.49 -9.64 25.56
CA VAL A 180 -8.28 -9.58 24.73
C VAL A 180 -7.97 -8.14 24.33
N GLU A 181 -6.70 -7.85 24.04
CA GLU A 181 -6.27 -6.59 23.45
C GLU A 181 -6.17 -6.77 21.92
N ILE A 182 -6.83 -5.88 21.17
CA ILE A 182 -6.74 -5.89 19.72
C ILE A 182 -5.60 -4.99 19.28
N ILE A 183 -4.67 -5.59 18.54
CA ILE A 183 -3.51 -4.94 17.94
C ILE A 183 -3.77 -4.80 16.43
N THR A 184 -3.34 -3.69 15.83
CA THR A 184 -3.41 -3.54 14.38
C THR A 184 -2.59 -4.61 13.65
N SER A 185 -3.14 -5.19 12.59
CA SER A 185 -2.44 -6.13 11.72
C SER A 185 -1.63 -5.46 10.61
N ALA A 186 -1.49 -4.14 10.60
CA ALA A 186 -0.95 -3.37 9.47
C ALA A 186 0.44 -3.87 8.99
N GLU A 187 1.37 -4.15 9.90
CA GLU A 187 2.69 -4.70 9.57
C GLU A 187 2.61 -6.15 9.05
N LEU A 188 1.67 -6.95 9.56
CA LEU A 188 1.44 -8.31 9.07
C LEU A 188 0.83 -8.29 7.66
N VAL A 189 -0.17 -7.45 7.42
CA VAL A 189 -0.76 -7.26 6.08
C VAL A 189 0.34 -6.86 5.10
N GLN A 190 1.16 -5.86 5.41
CA GLN A 190 2.27 -5.46 4.56
C GLN A 190 3.19 -6.63 4.22
N ARG A 191 3.53 -7.48 5.21
CA ARG A 191 4.39 -8.63 5.02
C ARG A 191 3.82 -9.63 4.00
N PHE A 192 2.51 -9.88 4.02
CA PHE A 192 1.88 -10.92 3.20
C PHE A 192 1.29 -10.41 1.88
N GLU A 193 1.08 -9.09 1.75
CA GLU A 193 0.46 -8.45 0.59
C GLU A 193 1.42 -7.59 -0.23
N ALA A 194 2.47 -7.02 0.38
CA ALA A 194 3.29 -6.01 -0.27
C ALA A 194 4.77 -6.40 -0.44
N VAL A 195 5.22 -7.47 0.21
CA VAL A 195 6.57 -8.01 -0.01
C VAL A 195 6.57 -8.84 -1.29
N TRP A 196 7.33 -8.40 -2.27
CA TRP A 196 7.37 -9.02 -3.58
C TRP A 196 8.19 -10.31 -3.60
N THR A 197 7.72 -11.26 -4.36
CA THR A 197 8.52 -12.42 -4.79
C THR A 197 9.55 -12.00 -5.86
N PRO A 198 10.60 -12.80 -6.09
CA PRO A 198 11.55 -12.54 -7.18
C PRO A 198 10.87 -12.41 -8.56
N ALA A 199 9.81 -13.19 -8.82
CA ALA A 199 9.05 -13.13 -10.06
C ALA A 199 8.28 -11.81 -10.20
N GLN A 200 7.68 -11.31 -9.12
CA GLN A 200 7.01 -10.01 -9.09
C GLN A 200 8.00 -8.88 -9.35
N LYS A 201 9.16 -8.89 -8.68
CA LYS A 201 10.22 -7.91 -8.94
C LYS A 201 10.67 -7.92 -10.41
N ALA A 202 10.87 -9.09 -10.98
CA ALA A 202 11.25 -9.22 -12.38
C ALA A 202 10.19 -8.67 -13.32
N SER A 203 8.89 -8.96 -13.06
CA SER A 203 7.77 -8.43 -13.84
C SER A 203 7.67 -6.90 -13.78
N HIS A 204 7.94 -6.31 -12.61
CA HIS A 204 7.98 -4.86 -12.43
C HIS A 204 9.12 -4.21 -13.25
N ILE A 205 10.33 -4.75 -13.17
CA ILE A 205 11.48 -4.21 -13.91
C ILE A 205 11.19 -4.23 -15.43
N GLU A 206 10.69 -5.37 -15.96
CA GLU A 206 10.33 -5.47 -17.37
C GLU A 206 9.23 -4.47 -17.76
N ALA A 207 8.18 -4.34 -16.93
CA ALA A 207 7.10 -3.38 -17.15
C ALA A 207 7.62 -1.93 -17.12
N SER A 208 8.51 -1.61 -16.18
CA SER A 208 9.09 -0.29 -16.00
C SER A 208 9.94 0.14 -17.21
N ASP A 209 10.76 -0.76 -17.75
CA ASP A 209 11.55 -0.50 -18.96
C ASP A 209 10.66 -0.29 -20.18
N LYS A 210 9.56 -1.06 -20.31
CA LYS A 210 8.58 -0.88 -21.38
C LYS A 210 7.87 0.46 -21.25
N LEU A 211 7.40 0.79 -20.05
CA LEU A 211 6.69 2.04 -19.76
C LEU A 211 7.55 3.26 -20.09
N HIS A 212 8.82 3.24 -19.71
CA HIS A 212 9.75 4.32 -20.02
C HIS A 212 9.86 4.56 -21.55
N ARG A 213 10.00 3.49 -22.34
CA ARG A 213 10.03 3.60 -23.80
C ARG A 213 8.72 4.16 -24.37
N ILE A 214 7.58 3.80 -23.79
CA ILE A 214 6.26 4.29 -24.21
C ILE A 214 6.14 5.78 -23.92
N ILE A 215 6.59 6.25 -22.75
CA ILE A 215 6.59 7.68 -22.39
C ILE A 215 7.43 8.50 -23.37
N LEU A 216 8.66 8.06 -23.67
CA LEU A 216 9.51 8.72 -24.65
C LEU A 216 8.89 8.69 -26.06
N GLY A 217 8.24 7.57 -26.42
CA GLY A 217 7.47 7.43 -27.66
C GLY A 217 6.30 8.41 -27.75
N ALA A 218 5.61 8.69 -26.63
CA ALA A 218 4.53 9.66 -26.58
C ALA A 218 5.02 11.09 -26.83
N PHE A 219 6.16 11.50 -26.26
CA PHE A 219 6.78 12.79 -26.56
C PHE A 219 7.22 12.87 -28.04
N ALA A 220 7.77 11.79 -28.60
CA ALA A 220 8.13 11.73 -30.01
C ALA A 220 6.90 11.83 -30.93
N GLU A 221 5.77 11.21 -30.54
CA GLU A 221 4.49 11.31 -31.26
C GLU A 221 3.99 12.75 -31.30
N ILE A 222 3.98 13.44 -30.13
CA ILE A 222 3.64 14.86 -30.05
C ILE A 222 4.56 15.69 -31.00
N ALA A 223 5.86 15.46 -30.92
CA ALA A 223 6.82 16.18 -31.76
C ALA A 223 6.56 15.98 -33.25
N ARG A 224 6.27 14.75 -33.66
CA ARG A 224 5.96 14.38 -35.05
C ARG A 224 4.72 15.12 -35.53
N ASP A 225 3.62 15.07 -34.80
CA ASP A 225 2.34 15.63 -35.21
C ASP A 225 2.41 17.18 -35.23
N ILE A 226 3.07 17.79 -34.22
CA ILE A 226 3.29 19.25 -34.19
C ILE A 226 4.16 19.75 -35.39
N ARG A 227 5.23 19.02 -35.73
CA ARG A 227 6.08 19.37 -36.90
C ARG A 227 5.36 19.21 -38.22
N ALA A 228 4.44 18.24 -38.28
CA ALA A 228 3.60 17.99 -39.45
C ALA A 228 2.34 18.90 -39.51
N GLU A 229 2.18 19.83 -38.58
CA GLU A 229 1.00 20.69 -38.42
C GLU A 229 -0.32 19.90 -38.30
N LYS A 230 -0.23 18.66 -37.85
CA LYS A 230 -1.39 17.80 -37.63
C LYS A 230 -1.96 18.08 -36.24
N PRO A 231 -3.30 18.32 -36.14
CA PRO A 231 -3.95 18.46 -34.82
C PRO A 231 -3.73 17.22 -33.95
N VAL A 232 -3.38 17.44 -32.70
CA VAL A 232 -3.20 16.39 -31.67
C VAL A 232 -3.75 16.91 -30.35
N THR A 233 -4.45 16.05 -29.60
CA THR A 233 -5.05 16.38 -28.32
C THR A 233 -4.45 15.52 -27.19
N GLU A 234 -4.72 15.90 -25.92
CA GLU A 234 -4.38 15.08 -24.75
C GLU A 234 -4.98 13.66 -24.90
N TYR A 235 -6.24 13.57 -25.33
CA TYR A 235 -6.92 12.29 -25.57
C TYR A 235 -6.25 11.45 -26.64
N ASP A 236 -5.80 12.04 -27.75
CA ASP A 236 -5.12 11.30 -28.82
C ASP A 236 -3.83 10.65 -28.31
N ILE A 237 -3.06 11.38 -27.50
CA ILE A 237 -1.82 10.86 -26.88
C ILE A 237 -2.13 9.81 -25.82
N GLN A 238 -3.17 9.99 -25.00
CA GLN A 238 -3.63 8.95 -24.06
C GLN A 238 -3.97 7.66 -24.80
N GLN A 239 -4.70 7.74 -25.92
CA GLN A 239 -5.05 6.56 -26.71
C GLN A 239 -3.82 5.96 -27.43
N PHE A 240 -2.84 6.78 -27.83
CA PHE A 240 -1.56 6.28 -28.31
C PHE A 240 -0.86 5.44 -27.24
N ILE A 241 -0.72 5.96 -26.02
CA ILE A 241 -0.09 5.27 -24.89
C ILE A 241 -0.82 3.97 -24.59
N ALA A 242 -2.16 4.00 -24.50
CA ALA A 242 -2.95 2.80 -24.20
C ALA A 242 -2.77 1.68 -25.25
N ARG A 243 -2.67 2.03 -26.55
CA ARG A 243 -2.35 1.06 -27.62
C ARG A 243 -0.93 0.52 -27.47
N ARG A 244 0.04 1.39 -27.18
CA ARG A 244 1.44 0.97 -26.99
C ARG A 244 1.60 0.02 -25.81
N LEU A 245 0.89 0.24 -24.70
CA LEU A 245 0.85 -0.68 -23.57
C LEU A 245 0.37 -2.08 -24.01
N GLU A 246 -0.72 -2.14 -24.78
CA GLU A 246 -1.24 -3.42 -25.30
C GLU A 246 -0.25 -4.13 -26.23
N GLU A 247 0.38 -3.40 -27.14
CA GLU A 247 1.39 -3.92 -28.08
C GLU A 247 2.62 -4.49 -27.36
N GLU A 248 3.00 -3.92 -26.24
CA GLU A 248 4.11 -4.37 -25.39
C GLU A 248 3.70 -5.52 -24.43
N GLY A 249 2.45 -6.03 -24.50
CA GLY A 249 1.95 -7.12 -23.64
C GLY A 249 1.58 -6.68 -22.24
N MET A 250 1.32 -5.41 -22.04
CA MET A 250 0.82 -4.84 -20.78
C MET A 250 -0.70 -4.68 -20.82
N GLY A 251 -1.31 -4.43 -19.65
CA GLY A 251 -2.73 -4.07 -19.55
C GLY A 251 -3.02 -2.76 -20.30
N ARG A 252 -4.26 -2.62 -20.79
CA ARG A 252 -4.69 -1.34 -21.33
C ARG A 252 -5.07 -0.41 -20.18
N GLU A 253 -4.25 0.59 -19.94
CA GLU A 253 -4.50 1.61 -18.93
C GLU A 253 -4.69 2.98 -19.61
N ASN A 254 -5.56 3.79 -19.06
CA ASN A 254 -5.76 5.18 -19.49
C ASN A 254 -5.00 6.09 -18.52
N GLY A 255 -3.74 6.35 -18.84
CA GLY A 255 -2.91 7.25 -18.06
C GLY A 255 -3.35 8.71 -18.13
N ILE A 256 -2.76 9.54 -17.32
CA ILE A 256 -2.96 11.00 -17.36
C ILE A 256 -2.08 11.58 -18.46
N VAL A 257 -2.72 12.32 -19.37
CA VAL A 257 -2.06 13.20 -20.33
C VAL A 257 -2.68 14.57 -20.16
N ALA A 258 -1.90 15.54 -19.74
CA ALA A 258 -2.40 16.87 -19.42
C ALA A 258 -1.49 17.96 -19.98
N VAL A 259 -2.09 19.10 -20.38
CA VAL A 259 -1.35 20.29 -20.81
C VAL A 259 -1.73 21.52 -20.00
N ASN A 260 -0.74 22.37 -19.72
CA ASN A 260 -0.89 23.68 -19.08
C ASN A 260 -1.75 23.59 -17.79
N ALA A 261 -2.88 24.32 -17.72
CA ALA A 261 -3.72 24.37 -16.52
C ALA A 261 -4.28 22.99 -16.11
N ASN A 262 -4.48 22.06 -17.05
CA ASN A 262 -4.93 20.71 -16.75
C ASN A 262 -3.88 19.92 -15.92
N THR A 263 -2.58 20.24 -16.07
CA THR A 263 -1.53 19.61 -15.27
C THR A 263 -1.60 19.99 -13.79
N ALA A 264 -2.33 21.06 -13.43
CA ALA A 264 -2.55 21.47 -12.05
C ALA A 264 -3.64 20.65 -11.33
N ASN A 265 -4.36 19.77 -12.04
CA ASN A 265 -5.27 18.79 -11.47
C ASN A 265 -4.56 17.42 -11.40
N PRO A 266 -4.15 16.93 -10.20
CA PRO A 266 -3.40 15.68 -10.07
C PRO A 266 -4.11 14.43 -10.62
N HIS A 267 -5.45 14.45 -10.68
CA HIS A 267 -6.28 13.35 -11.20
C HIS A 267 -6.99 13.71 -12.50
N TYR A 268 -6.42 14.62 -13.31
CA TYR A 268 -6.98 14.93 -14.61
C TYR A 268 -6.94 13.70 -15.51
N ALA A 269 -8.08 13.40 -16.14
CA ALA A 269 -8.17 12.31 -17.12
C ALA A 269 -8.88 12.85 -18.37
N PRO A 270 -8.20 12.99 -19.52
CA PRO A 270 -8.84 13.42 -20.74
C PRO A 270 -9.83 12.37 -21.25
N THR A 271 -10.93 12.84 -21.79
CA THR A 271 -11.90 12.03 -22.54
C THR A 271 -12.01 12.56 -23.98
N ARG A 272 -12.75 11.86 -24.81
CA ARG A 272 -13.01 12.34 -26.18
C ARG A 272 -13.70 13.71 -26.22
N GLU A 273 -14.57 13.96 -25.22
CA GLU A 273 -15.39 15.19 -25.12
C GLU A 273 -14.69 16.28 -24.31
N VAL A 274 -13.83 15.90 -23.36
CA VAL A 274 -13.10 16.81 -22.47
C VAL A 274 -11.61 16.62 -22.68
N THR A 275 -11.03 17.41 -23.56
CA THR A 275 -9.61 17.35 -23.92
C THR A 275 -9.17 18.69 -24.50
N LEU A 276 -7.91 19.05 -24.31
CA LEU A 276 -7.30 20.22 -24.94
C LEU A 276 -6.41 19.82 -26.12
N PRO A 277 -6.30 20.67 -27.13
CA PRO A 277 -5.28 20.50 -28.16
C PRO A 277 -3.89 20.78 -27.60
N ILE A 278 -2.92 20.00 -28.03
CA ILE A 278 -1.49 20.20 -27.70
C ILE A 278 -0.89 21.11 -28.79
N LYS A 279 -0.19 22.19 -28.40
CA LYS A 279 0.35 23.22 -29.30
C LYS A 279 1.79 23.57 -28.91
N ARG A 280 2.49 24.25 -29.84
CA ARG A 280 3.78 24.86 -29.49
C ARG A 280 3.63 25.83 -28.32
N GLY A 281 4.53 25.74 -27.37
CA GLY A 281 4.51 26.53 -26.14
C GLY A 281 3.80 25.87 -24.96
N ASP A 282 3.18 24.71 -25.15
CA ASP A 282 2.49 24.01 -24.06
C ASP A 282 3.44 23.22 -23.18
N PHE A 283 3.18 23.25 -21.89
CA PHE A 283 3.76 22.34 -20.90
C PHE A 283 2.93 21.06 -20.82
N VAL A 284 3.58 19.90 -20.85
CA VAL A 284 2.94 18.57 -20.91
C VAL A 284 3.34 17.76 -19.68
N LEU A 285 2.38 17.08 -19.07
CA LEU A 285 2.59 16.08 -18.05
C LEU A 285 2.01 14.74 -18.51
N LEU A 286 2.82 13.70 -18.42
CA LEU A 286 2.44 12.31 -18.65
C LEU A 286 2.62 11.53 -17.34
N ASP A 287 1.54 10.95 -16.82
CA ASP A 287 1.54 10.10 -15.66
C ASP A 287 0.89 8.77 -16.02
N ILE A 288 1.74 7.75 -16.08
CA ILE A 288 1.41 6.50 -16.76
C ILE A 288 1.74 5.31 -15.86
N VAL A 289 0.73 4.48 -15.65
CA VAL A 289 0.85 3.21 -14.94
C VAL A 289 0.75 2.02 -15.89
N GLY A 290 1.29 0.88 -15.48
CA GLY A 290 1.11 -0.35 -16.23
C GLY A 290 1.73 -1.56 -15.58
N LYS A 291 1.25 -2.76 -15.94
CA LYS A 291 1.85 -4.05 -15.56
C LYS A 291 1.73 -5.07 -16.68
N LEU A 292 2.55 -6.09 -16.66
CA LEU A 292 2.46 -7.20 -17.61
C LEU A 292 1.14 -7.96 -17.46
N ARG A 293 0.60 -8.48 -18.59
CA ARG A 293 -0.60 -9.33 -18.61
C ARG A 293 -0.26 -10.76 -18.20
N GLN A 294 0.15 -10.93 -16.95
CA GLN A 294 0.39 -12.26 -16.38
C GLN A 294 -0.09 -12.29 -14.92
N PRO A 295 -0.54 -13.44 -14.43
CA PRO A 295 -0.96 -13.58 -13.03
C PRO A 295 0.18 -13.18 -12.07
N GLY A 296 -0.17 -12.42 -11.02
CA GLY A 296 0.78 -11.98 -10.03
C GLY A 296 1.73 -10.87 -10.47
N ALA A 297 1.61 -10.33 -11.71
CA ALA A 297 2.42 -9.18 -12.13
C ALA A 297 2.07 -7.94 -11.29
N VAL A 298 3.09 -7.14 -11.00
CA VAL A 298 2.96 -5.90 -10.23
C VAL A 298 3.13 -4.68 -11.13
N TYR A 299 2.50 -3.58 -10.72
CA TYR A 299 2.52 -2.32 -11.45
C TYR A 299 3.89 -1.64 -11.41
N THR A 300 4.11 -0.75 -12.36
CA THR A 300 5.08 0.35 -12.35
C THR A 300 4.35 1.65 -12.59
N ASP A 301 4.88 2.75 -12.05
CA ASP A 301 4.28 4.08 -12.11
C ASP A 301 5.34 5.14 -12.40
N GLN A 302 5.11 5.99 -13.41
CA GLN A 302 6.08 6.99 -13.81
C GLN A 302 5.38 8.27 -14.29
N THR A 303 5.74 9.40 -13.68
CA THR A 303 5.36 10.72 -14.18
C THR A 303 6.56 11.44 -14.81
N TRP A 304 6.36 11.88 -16.04
CA TRP A 304 7.32 12.68 -16.81
C TRP A 304 6.70 13.97 -17.32
N THR A 305 7.53 15.01 -17.45
CA THR A 305 7.12 16.31 -17.97
C THR A 305 7.88 16.70 -19.23
N GLY A 306 7.21 17.39 -20.13
CA GLY A 306 7.76 17.90 -21.38
C GLY A 306 7.28 19.33 -21.67
N TYR A 307 7.95 19.98 -22.58
CA TYR A 307 7.57 21.29 -23.14
C TYR A 307 7.59 21.24 -24.65
N VAL A 308 6.52 21.69 -25.28
CA VAL A 308 6.37 21.68 -26.75
C VAL A 308 7.16 22.85 -27.36
N GLY A 309 8.48 22.78 -27.25
CA GLY A 309 9.44 23.77 -27.73
C GLY A 309 10.84 23.18 -27.79
N GLU A 310 11.78 23.95 -28.32
CA GLU A 310 13.21 23.59 -28.38
C GLU A 310 13.95 23.96 -27.08
N THR A 311 13.44 24.97 -26.36
CA THR A 311 13.99 25.50 -25.12
C THR A 311 12.86 25.62 -24.10
N VAL A 312 13.07 25.09 -22.90
CA VAL A 312 12.09 25.15 -21.80
C VAL A 312 12.19 26.51 -21.10
N PRO A 313 11.07 27.25 -20.93
CA PRO A 313 11.05 28.51 -20.17
C PRO A 313 11.48 28.32 -18.70
N GLU A 314 12.09 29.35 -18.13
CA GLU A 314 12.65 29.33 -16.78
C GLU A 314 11.57 29.08 -15.70
N GLU A 315 10.37 29.59 -15.91
CA GLU A 315 9.26 29.39 -14.95
C GLU A 315 8.95 27.90 -14.68
N PHE A 316 8.91 27.07 -15.73
CA PHE A 316 8.69 25.61 -15.59
C PHE A 316 9.91 24.93 -14.97
N THR A 317 11.12 25.31 -15.44
CA THR A 317 12.38 24.73 -14.97
C THR A 317 12.59 24.98 -13.48
N ARG A 318 12.23 26.16 -12.99
CA ARG A 318 12.33 26.53 -11.57
C ARG A 318 11.44 25.65 -10.70
N ILE A 319 10.17 25.45 -11.07
CA ILE A 319 9.24 24.60 -10.30
C ILE A 319 9.66 23.13 -10.39
N PHE A 320 10.03 22.65 -11.59
CA PHE A 320 10.53 21.30 -11.79
C PHE A 320 11.74 20.99 -10.89
N ASN A 321 12.69 21.91 -10.79
CA ASN A 321 13.88 21.72 -9.95
C ASN A 321 13.54 21.56 -8.47
N ILE A 322 12.54 22.29 -7.95
CA ILE A 322 12.06 22.14 -6.56
C ILE A 322 11.43 20.77 -6.36
N VAL A 323 10.57 20.32 -7.28
CA VAL A 323 9.91 19.01 -7.24
C VAL A 323 10.96 17.90 -7.32
N ARG A 324 11.92 18.01 -8.25
CA ARG A 324 13.03 17.07 -8.38
C ARG A 324 13.86 16.99 -7.09
N GLU A 325 14.22 18.13 -6.50
CA GLU A 325 14.97 18.17 -5.23
C GLU A 325 14.17 17.46 -4.11
N ALA A 326 12.86 17.63 -4.04
CA ALA A 326 12.02 16.98 -3.05
C ALA A 326 11.99 15.44 -3.26
N ARG A 327 11.84 14.98 -4.50
CA ARG A 327 11.93 13.57 -4.89
C ARG A 327 13.29 12.96 -4.54
N ASP A 328 14.37 13.64 -4.94
CA ASP A 328 15.73 13.16 -4.75
C ASP A 328 16.12 13.15 -3.25
N ALA A 329 15.68 14.15 -2.47
CA ALA A 329 15.91 14.22 -1.02
C ALA A 329 15.19 13.07 -0.28
N ALA A 330 13.93 12.77 -0.64
CA ALA A 330 13.19 11.65 -0.07
C ALA A 330 13.88 10.32 -0.41
N THR A 331 14.30 10.13 -1.66
CA THR A 331 15.01 8.94 -2.13
C THR A 331 16.33 8.74 -1.38
N GLU A 332 17.12 9.78 -1.22
CA GLU A 332 18.40 9.70 -0.50
C GLU A 332 18.23 9.49 1.00
N PHE A 333 17.16 10.04 1.58
CA PHE A 333 16.80 9.76 2.98
C PHE A 333 16.52 8.28 3.19
N VAL A 334 15.72 7.65 2.30
CA VAL A 334 15.45 6.20 2.36
C VAL A 334 16.75 5.43 2.19
N ARG A 335 17.55 5.73 1.16
CA ARG A 335 18.82 5.04 0.87
C ARG A 335 19.78 5.07 2.05
N THR A 336 20.00 6.24 2.60
CA THR A 336 20.94 6.44 3.73
C THR A 336 20.51 5.64 4.96
N ASN A 337 19.21 5.64 5.30
CA ASN A 337 18.71 4.94 6.47
C ASN A 337 18.67 3.41 6.27
N VAL A 338 18.29 2.93 5.08
CA VAL A 338 18.33 1.49 4.74
C VAL A 338 19.76 0.96 4.81
N ARG A 339 20.73 1.68 4.23
CA ARG A 339 22.16 1.30 4.32
C ARG A 339 22.68 1.29 5.75
N ALA A 340 22.18 2.19 6.60
CA ALA A 340 22.52 2.24 8.01
C ALA A 340 21.76 1.22 8.88
N GLY A 341 20.85 0.42 8.31
CA GLY A 341 20.01 -0.53 9.03
C GLY A 341 19.02 0.13 9.99
N LYS A 342 18.69 1.41 9.77
CA LYS A 342 17.73 2.14 10.60
C LYS A 342 16.30 1.88 10.12
N ALA A 343 15.41 1.61 11.07
CA ALA A 343 13.99 1.53 10.79
C ALA A 343 13.43 2.94 10.55
N ILE A 344 12.82 3.15 9.39
CA ILE A 344 12.10 4.37 9.02
C ILE A 344 10.67 4.05 8.62
N ARG A 345 9.79 5.04 8.69
CA ARG A 345 8.35 4.93 8.42
C ARG A 345 7.96 5.74 7.20
N GLY A 346 6.86 5.39 6.56
CA GLY A 346 6.35 6.13 5.40
C GLY A 346 6.13 7.62 5.68
N ALA A 347 5.55 7.93 6.83
CA ALA A 347 5.34 9.32 7.26
C ALA A 347 6.64 10.14 7.38
N GLU A 348 7.75 9.53 7.82
CA GLU A 348 9.03 10.23 7.95
C GLU A 348 9.63 10.59 6.58
N VAL A 349 9.38 9.78 5.56
CA VAL A 349 9.83 10.03 4.19
C VAL A 349 9.01 11.15 3.54
N ASP A 350 7.68 11.16 3.77
CA ASP A 350 6.81 12.27 3.32
C ASP A 350 7.24 13.61 3.92
N ASP A 351 7.56 13.64 5.22
CA ASP A 351 8.04 14.84 5.90
C ASP A 351 9.30 15.43 5.25
N VAL A 352 10.21 14.58 4.75
CA VAL A 352 11.43 15.05 4.07
C VAL A 352 11.08 15.71 2.74
N SER A 353 10.31 15.05 1.89
CA SER A 353 9.87 15.57 0.59
C SER A 353 9.08 16.87 0.74
N ARG A 354 8.05 16.83 1.56
CA ARG A 354 7.16 17.97 1.87
C ARG A 354 7.94 19.14 2.47
N GLY A 355 8.93 18.85 3.30
CA GLY A 355 9.82 19.84 3.89
C GLY A 355 10.61 20.65 2.86
N VAL A 356 11.08 20.04 1.76
CA VAL A 356 11.75 20.72 0.65
C VAL A 356 10.79 21.70 -0.02
N ILE A 357 9.62 21.24 -0.43
CA ILE A 357 8.60 22.05 -1.11
C ILE A 357 8.12 23.21 -0.22
N LYS A 358 7.92 22.95 1.07
CA LYS A 358 7.51 23.98 2.05
C LYS A 358 8.58 25.06 2.22
N ARG A 359 9.86 24.71 2.30
CA ARG A 359 10.97 25.69 2.39
C ARG A 359 11.08 26.55 1.12
N ALA A 360 10.72 26.00 -0.03
CA ALA A 360 10.66 26.75 -1.29
C ALA A 360 9.42 27.67 -1.42
N GLY A 361 8.52 27.67 -0.41
CA GLY A 361 7.33 28.53 -0.39
C GLY A 361 6.08 27.95 -1.07
N TYR A 362 6.07 26.65 -1.42
CA TYR A 362 4.98 26.00 -2.15
C TYR A 362 4.25 24.92 -1.33
N GLY A 363 4.33 24.98 0.01
CA GLY A 363 3.75 23.94 0.88
C GLY A 363 2.25 23.72 0.69
N GLU A 364 1.48 24.78 0.41
CA GLU A 364 0.03 24.70 0.17
C GLU A 364 -0.33 24.14 -1.22
N GLN A 365 0.61 24.17 -2.15
CA GLN A 365 0.45 23.67 -3.51
C GLN A 365 0.87 22.20 -3.65
N PHE A 366 1.32 21.56 -2.58
CA PHE A 366 1.56 20.11 -2.53
C PHE A 366 0.41 19.42 -1.82
N THR A 367 -0.59 18.99 -2.55
CA THR A 367 -1.95 18.68 -2.07
C THR A 367 -2.24 17.19 -1.89
N HIS A 368 -1.26 16.31 -2.11
CA HIS A 368 -1.38 14.86 -1.89
C HIS A 368 -0.16 14.30 -1.14
N ARG A 369 -0.22 13.03 -0.73
CA ARG A 369 0.92 12.30 -0.15
C ARG A 369 2.11 12.25 -1.11
N THR A 370 3.31 12.02 -0.58
CA THR A 370 4.53 11.93 -1.42
C THR A 370 4.58 10.65 -2.26
N GLY A 371 3.82 9.59 -1.90
CA GLY A 371 3.80 8.37 -2.67
C GLY A 371 2.95 7.27 -2.05
N HIS A 372 2.82 6.17 -2.76
CA HIS A 372 1.99 5.04 -2.36
C HIS A 372 2.69 3.70 -2.58
N SER A 373 2.22 2.66 -1.90
CA SER A 373 2.68 1.30 -2.14
C SER A 373 2.35 0.85 -3.56
N ILE A 374 3.30 0.17 -4.20
CA ILE A 374 3.14 -0.47 -5.51
C ILE A 374 3.03 -1.98 -5.33
N GLY A 375 2.06 -2.60 -5.99
CA GLY A 375 1.81 -4.04 -5.91
C GLY A 375 1.07 -4.60 -7.13
N GLU A 376 0.30 -5.66 -6.94
CA GLU A 376 -0.62 -6.17 -7.97
C GLU A 376 -1.74 -5.17 -8.29
N GLU A 377 -1.99 -4.23 -7.41
CA GLU A 377 -2.77 -3.02 -7.60
C GLU A 377 -1.82 -1.82 -7.64
N VAL A 378 -2.14 -0.79 -8.43
CA VAL A 378 -1.31 0.42 -8.53
C VAL A 378 -1.15 1.08 -7.16
N HIS A 379 -2.23 1.18 -6.40
CA HIS A 379 -2.23 1.53 -4.98
C HIS A 379 -2.25 0.26 -4.14
N GLY A 380 -1.07 -0.30 -3.86
CA GLY A 380 -0.90 -1.55 -3.14
C GLY A 380 -1.21 -1.46 -1.64
N ASN A 381 -1.11 -2.60 -0.95
CA ASN A 381 -1.45 -2.73 0.47
C ASN A 381 -0.26 -2.57 1.42
N GLY A 382 0.91 -2.18 0.91
CA GLY A 382 2.09 -1.83 1.70
C GLY A 382 2.05 -0.40 2.25
N VAL A 383 3.17 0.02 2.83
CA VAL A 383 3.34 1.37 3.37
C VAL A 383 3.22 2.43 2.28
N ASN A 384 2.44 3.46 2.56
CA ASN A 384 2.43 4.69 1.78
C ASN A 384 3.45 5.68 2.33
N ILE A 385 3.96 6.54 1.46
CA ILE A 385 4.81 7.67 1.85
C ILE A 385 3.88 8.85 2.15
N ASP A 386 3.33 8.84 3.36
CA ASP A 386 2.19 9.69 3.70
C ASP A 386 2.22 10.13 5.18
N ASN A 387 2.25 11.42 5.42
CA ASN A 387 1.99 12.12 6.68
C ASN A 387 1.08 13.34 6.45
N PHE A 388 0.25 13.28 5.40
CA PHE A 388 -0.61 14.37 4.97
C PHE A 388 -2.07 13.95 4.85
N GLU A 389 -2.40 12.99 3.98
CA GLU A 389 -3.75 12.46 3.84
C GLU A 389 -4.05 11.45 4.96
N THR A 390 -3.07 10.65 5.31
CA THR A 390 -3.08 9.68 6.41
C THR A 390 -1.74 9.73 7.13
N ARG A 391 -1.64 9.08 8.30
CA ARG A 391 -0.37 8.97 9.01
C ARG A 391 0.14 7.54 8.90
N ASP A 392 0.86 7.23 7.83
CA ASP A 392 1.37 5.88 7.65
C ASP A 392 2.59 5.61 8.55
N SER A 393 2.32 4.98 9.67
CA SER A 393 3.30 4.64 10.69
C SER A 393 3.99 3.29 10.44
N ARG A 394 3.67 2.58 9.35
CA ARG A 394 4.31 1.32 8.99
C ARG A 394 5.77 1.54 8.58
N ARG A 395 6.57 0.51 8.82
CA ARG A 395 8.01 0.56 8.52
C ARG A 395 8.25 0.21 7.06
N LEU A 396 9.26 0.86 6.48
CA LEU A 396 9.83 0.39 5.23
C LEU A 396 10.64 -0.87 5.52
N THR A 397 10.28 -1.96 4.87
CA THR A 397 10.93 -3.28 5.03
C THR A 397 11.46 -3.77 3.69
N PRO A 398 12.52 -4.60 3.68
CA PRO A 398 12.98 -5.21 2.44
C PRO A 398 11.87 -5.97 1.71
N GLY A 399 11.88 -5.88 0.38
CA GLY A 399 10.94 -6.56 -0.50
C GLY A 399 9.73 -5.74 -0.91
N ILE A 400 9.50 -4.55 -0.34
CA ILE A 400 8.41 -3.67 -0.76
C ILE A 400 8.84 -2.67 -1.82
N CYS A 401 7.88 -2.15 -2.57
CA CYS A 401 8.06 -1.06 -3.50
C CYS A 401 6.99 0.01 -3.29
N PHE A 402 7.36 1.26 -3.53
CA PHE A 402 6.46 2.42 -3.45
C PHE A 402 6.91 3.51 -4.42
N SER A 403 5.96 4.40 -4.79
CA SER A 403 6.28 5.59 -5.57
C SER A 403 6.89 6.69 -4.68
N ILE A 404 7.68 7.57 -5.29
CA ILE A 404 8.05 8.88 -4.76
C ILE A 404 7.71 9.89 -5.84
N GLU A 405 6.64 10.66 -5.62
CA GLU A 405 5.96 11.45 -6.65
C GLU A 405 5.58 12.88 -6.17
N PRO A 406 6.45 13.64 -5.53
CA PRO A 406 6.08 14.98 -5.09
C PRO A 406 5.62 15.85 -6.26
N GLY A 407 4.69 16.78 -5.97
CA GLY A 407 4.17 17.72 -6.95
C GLY A 407 3.94 19.12 -6.39
N ILE A 408 3.93 20.10 -7.29
CA ILE A 408 3.52 21.50 -7.03
C ILE A 408 2.46 21.84 -8.08
N TYR A 409 1.26 22.19 -7.62
CA TYR A 409 0.08 22.44 -8.46
C TYR A 409 -0.36 23.89 -8.32
N LEU A 410 -0.09 24.71 -9.35
CA LEU A 410 -0.46 26.13 -9.40
C LEU A 410 -1.81 26.25 -10.12
N GLU A 411 -2.89 26.19 -9.38
CA GLU A 411 -4.24 26.19 -9.92
C GLU A 411 -4.46 27.28 -10.98
N GLY A 412 -5.07 26.90 -12.10
CA GLY A 412 -5.31 27.78 -13.25
C GLY A 412 -4.07 28.13 -14.07
N LYS A 413 -2.89 27.63 -13.70
CA LYS A 413 -1.63 27.86 -14.43
C LYS A 413 -1.04 26.55 -14.95
N PHE A 414 -0.35 25.81 -14.10
CA PHE A 414 0.23 24.50 -14.39
C PHE A 414 0.61 23.78 -13.11
N GLY A 415 0.79 22.46 -13.21
CA GLY A 415 1.33 21.61 -12.14
C GLY A 415 2.53 20.81 -12.64
N VAL A 416 3.44 20.53 -11.74
CA VAL A 416 4.62 19.69 -11.99
C VAL A 416 4.61 18.55 -10.99
N ARG A 417 4.68 17.31 -11.46
CA ARG A 417 4.99 16.10 -10.70
C ARG A 417 6.19 15.41 -11.34
N SER A 418 7.01 14.78 -10.53
CA SER A 418 8.09 13.91 -11.02
C SER A 418 8.10 12.67 -10.15
N GLU A 419 7.98 11.52 -10.79
CA GLU A 419 7.73 10.25 -10.11
C GLU A 419 8.71 9.17 -10.50
N ILE A 420 9.05 8.38 -9.52
CA ILE A 420 9.88 7.18 -9.62
C ILE A 420 9.36 6.10 -8.68
N ASP A 421 9.59 4.85 -9.02
CA ASP A 421 9.37 3.72 -8.12
C ASP A 421 10.66 3.36 -7.37
N VAL A 422 10.52 3.06 -6.07
CA VAL A 422 11.63 2.70 -5.18
C VAL A 422 11.37 1.35 -4.55
N TYR A 423 12.19 0.36 -4.91
CA TYR A 423 12.21 -0.96 -4.29
C TYR A 423 13.23 -1.00 -3.14
N VAL A 424 12.80 -1.48 -1.98
CA VAL A 424 13.68 -1.65 -0.80
C VAL A 424 14.35 -3.02 -0.86
N ALA A 425 15.65 -3.06 -1.10
CA ALA A 425 16.46 -4.28 -1.01
C ALA A 425 17.00 -4.49 0.43
N ASP A 426 17.68 -5.61 0.70
CA ASP A 426 18.14 -5.95 2.05
C ASP A 426 19.09 -4.92 2.67
N LYS A 427 19.93 -4.27 1.86
CA LYS A 427 20.97 -3.33 2.34
C LYS A 427 21.05 -2.04 1.54
N ASP A 428 20.14 -1.81 0.61
CA ASP A 428 20.10 -0.61 -0.24
C ASP A 428 18.69 -0.44 -0.80
N ILE A 429 18.50 0.52 -1.67
CA ILE A 429 17.30 0.69 -2.48
C ILE A 429 17.64 0.62 -3.96
N GLU A 430 16.68 0.20 -4.75
CA GLU A 430 16.76 0.22 -6.22
C GLU A 430 15.68 1.18 -6.75
N VAL A 431 16.10 2.20 -7.47
CA VAL A 431 15.19 3.08 -8.22
C VAL A 431 14.97 2.45 -9.58
N THR A 432 13.73 2.13 -9.91
CA THR A 432 13.36 1.51 -11.20
C THR A 432 12.90 2.56 -12.21
N GLY A 433 12.71 2.17 -13.49
CA GLY A 433 12.34 3.12 -14.54
C GLY A 433 13.47 4.04 -14.98
N GLN A 434 14.68 3.51 -15.04
CA GLN A 434 15.85 4.27 -15.47
C GLN A 434 15.88 4.52 -16.98
N PRO A 435 16.45 5.68 -17.43
CA PRO A 435 16.92 6.79 -16.59
C PRO A 435 15.76 7.59 -15.97
N ILE A 436 15.96 8.11 -14.75
CA ILE A 436 14.99 9.00 -14.12
C ILE A 436 15.02 10.39 -14.77
N GLN A 437 13.92 11.08 -14.74
CA GLN A 437 13.85 12.44 -15.29
C GLN A 437 14.68 13.42 -14.46
N THR A 438 15.65 14.10 -15.10
CA THR A 438 16.51 15.13 -14.48
C THR A 438 16.25 16.54 -14.99
N ALA A 439 15.53 16.67 -16.10
CA ALA A 439 15.12 17.93 -16.72
C ALA A 439 13.81 17.73 -17.50
N ILE A 440 13.06 18.80 -17.69
CA ILE A 440 11.87 18.80 -18.55
C ILE A 440 12.30 18.49 -19.99
N VAL A 441 11.60 17.58 -20.68
CA VAL A 441 11.91 17.18 -22.07
C VAL A 441 11.58 18.32 -23.03
N PRO A 442 12.56 18.90 -23.76
CA PRO A 442 12.27 19.87 -24.83
C PRO A 442 11.80 19.10 -26.08
N ILE A 443 10.48 18.91 -26.21
CA ILE A 443 9.84 17.98 -27.16
C ILE A 443 10.21 18.27 -28.62
N LEU A 444 10.45 19.51 -28.97
CA LEU A 444 10.78 19.90 -30.35
C LEU A 444 12.28 20.06 -30.60
N LYS A 445 13.16 19.86 -29.60
CA LYS A 445 14.60 19.85 -29.82
C LYS A 445 14.95 18.68 -30.75
N ALA A 446 15.83 18.93 -31.69
CA ALA A 446 16.37 17.85 -32.54
C ALA A 446 17.13 16.84 -31.64
N PRO A 447 17.05 15.53 -31.93
CA PRO A 447 17.82 14.51 -31.20
C PRO A 447 19.31 14.70 -31.34
#